data_091c58bd85a7f2ef20c975b0cb1d6b3e
#
_entry.id   091c58bd85a7f2ef20c975b0cb1d6b3e
#
_cell.length_a   1.000
_cell.length_b   1.000
_cell.length_c   1.000
_cell.angle_alpha   90.00
_cell.angle_beta   90.00
_cell.angle_gamma   90.00
#
_symmetry.space_group_name_H-M   'P 1'
#
loop_
_entity.id
_entity.type
_entity.pdbx_description
1 polymer ?
#
loop_
_entity_poly.entity_id
_entity_poly.type
_entity_poly.pdbx_seq_one_letter_code
_entity_poly.pdbx_strand_id
1 'polypeptide(L)'
;MLKLPKPRRAIALTAATLALAGGAAIGAGGTAQAATTSCTTINIGNPGNINVGGVYAGQVEQQYDGCGYVRAHFQYSHSYWLGHSGTAWSAHPCVQTLNYVGQACASGDTVDGPQDVYSGWVPIHSANPDTWQAIVTIPYGCSQAGGSWHAYANGANWGEYSSC
;
A
#
# COMPACT_ATOMS: atom_id res chain seq x y z
N MET A 1 -30.24 -8.53 57.15
CA MET A 1 -30.19 -8.83 55.71
C MET A 1 -31.27 -8.00 54.98
N LEU A 2 -30.90 -6.87 54.43
CA LEU A 2 -31.78 -5.99 53.71
C LEU A 2 -31.68 -6.30 52.20
N LYS A 3 -32.83 -6.69 51.58
CA LYS A 3 -32.93 -6.85 50.14
C LYS A 3 -33.21 -5.50 49.49
N LEU A 4 -32.33 -5.03 48.58
CA LEU A 4 -32.56 -3.87 47.75
C LEU A 4 -33.38 -4.25 46.50
N PRO A 5 -34.35 -3.43 46.10
CA PRO A 5 -35.14 -3.65 44.88
C PRO A 5 -34.41 -3.23 43.61
N LYS A 6 -34.54 -4.02 42.53
CA LYS A 6 -33.99 -3.74 41.21
C LYS A 6 -34.80 -2.63 40.51
N PRO A 7 -34.17 -1.66 39.86
CA PRO A 7 -34.86 -0.68 39.05
C PRO A 7 -35.34 -1.28 37.71
N ARG A 8 -36.60 -1.14 37.43
CA ARG A 8 -37.24 -1.46 36.14
C ARG A 8 -36.94 -0.30 35.17
N ARG A 9 -36.24 -0.58 34.09
CA ARG A 9 -36.03 0.38 32.98
C ARG A 9 -37.32 0.39 32.13
N ALA A 10 -37.98 1.53 32.09
CA ALA A 10 -39.07 1.79 31.16
C ALA A 10 -38.50 2.15 29.79
N ILE A 11 -38.88 1.41 28.76
CA ILE A 11 -38.56 1.72 27.35
C ILE A 11 -39.70 2.61 26.85
N ALA A 12 -39.40 3.88 26.57
CA ALA A 12 -40.33 4.78 25.92
C ALA A 12 -40.23 4.58 24.39
N LEU A 13 -41.29 4.01 23.81
CA LEU A 13 -41.47 3.99 22.35
C LEU A 13 -42.06 5.34 21.94
N THR A 14 -41.25 6.14 21.24
CA THR A 14 -41.74 7.33 20.52
C THR A 14 -42.17 6.91 19.12
N ALA A 15 -43.46 6.89 18.86
CA ALA A 15 -44.03 6.73 17.54
C ALA A 15 -43.91 8.07 16.80
N ALA A 16 -43.09 8.10 15.72
CA ALA A 16 -43.04 9.22 14.80
C ALA A 16 -44.09 9.04 13.71
N THR A 17 -45.12 9.88 13.73
CA THR A 17 -46.14 10.00 12.68
C THR A 17 -45.54 10.70 11.47
N LEU A 18 -45.41 9.98 10.34
CA LEU A 18 -45.11 10.57 9.04
C LEU A 18 -46.37 11.23 8.48
N ALA A 19 -46.36 12.54 8.37
CA ALA A 19 -47.34 13.29 7.60
C ALA A 19 -46.88 13.28 6.13
N LEU A 20 -47.59 12.58 5.25
CA LEU A 20 -47.44 12.70 3.81
C LEU A 20 -48.12 14.01 3.36
N ALA A 21 -47.29 15.05 3.14
CA ALA A 21 -47.69 16.21 2.37
C ALA A 21 -47.25 15.96 0.92
N GLY A 22 -48.24 15.69 0.03
CA GLY A 22 -48.06 15.60 -1.40
C GLY A 22 -47.66 16.97 -1.98
N GLY A 23 -46.43 17.10 -2.43
CA GLY A 23 -45.95 18.21 -3.21
C GLY A 23 -45.31 17.65 -4.49
N ALA A 24 -45.95 17.89 -5.65
CA ALA A 24 -45.34 17.61 -6.94
C ALA A 24 -44.14 18.53 -7.14
N ALA A 25 -42.92 18.05 -6.87
CA ALA A 25 -41.70 18.71 -7.22
C ALA A 25 -41.30 18.25 -8.62
N ILE A 26 -41.51 19.15 -9.57
CA ILE A 26 -40.99 19.08 -10.95
C ILE A 26 -39.48 18.93 -10.90
N GLY A 27 -38.97 17.91 -11.62
CA GLY A 27 -37.61 17.47 -11.60
C GLY A 27 -36.55 18.56 -11.83
N ALA A 28 -35.73 18.76 -10.84
CA ALA A 28 -34.33 19.07 -11.09
C ALA A 28 -33.60 17.72 -11.08
N GLY A 29 -33.30 17.23 -12.27
CA GLY A 29 -32.42 16.07 -12.42
C GLY A 29 -31.05 16.44 -11.87
N GLY A 30 -30.88 16.26 -10.55
CA GLY A 30 -29.59 16.28 -9.93
C GLY A 30 -28.81 15.15 -10.53
N THR A 31 -27.85 15.47 -11.41
CA THR A 31 -26.82 14.51 -11.79
C THR A 31 -26.20 14.01 -10.52
N ALA A 32 -26.45 12.71 -10.21
CA ALA A 32 -25.72 12.03 -9.14
C ALA A 32 -24.24 12.15 -9.52
N GLN A 33 -23.57 13.10 -8.90
CA GLN A 33 -22.15 13.26 -9.03
C GLN A 33 -21.58 12.03 -8.35
N ALA A 34 -21.12 11.05 -9.15
CA ALA A 34 -20.39 9.92 -8.63
C ALA A 34 -19.23 10.51 -7.80
N ALA A 35 -19.23 10.24 -6.51
CA ALA A 35 -18.13 10.62 -5.65
C ALA A 35 -16.88 10.00 -6.28
N THR A 36 -15.97 10.85 -6.77
CA THR A 36 -14.67 10.39 -7.24
C THR A 36 -13.96 9.82 -6.01
N THR A 37 -13.94 8.50 -5.90
CA THR A 37 -13.15 7.81 -4.89
C THR A 37 -11.70 8.15 -5.19
N SER A 38 -11.12 9.07 -4.42
CA SER A 38 -9.71 9.38 -4.55
C SER A 38 -8.92 8.20 -4.02
N CYS A 39 -8.16 7.56 -4.89
CA CYS A 39 -7.24 6.50 -4.49
C CYS A 39 -6.13 7.11 -3.62
N THR A 40 -5.94 6.58 -2.42
CA THR A 40 -4.89 7.04 -1.50
C THR A 40 -3.80 5.97 -1.42
N THR A 41 -2.58 6.35 -1.78
CA THR A 41 -1.44 5.44 -1.67
C THR A 41 -1.02 5.27 -0.21
N ILE A 42 -0.90 4.02 0.21
CA ILE A 42 -0.40 3.62 1.54
C ILE A 42 0.69 2.56 1.40
N ASN A 43 1.62 2.54 2.35
CA ASN A 43 2.61 1.47 2.45
C ASN A 43 1.97 0.24 3.11
N ILE A 44 2.30 -0.95 2.61
CA ILE A 44 1.75 -2.22 3.05
C ILE A 44 2.88 -3.12 3.55
N GLY A 45 2.67 -3.73 4.72
CA GLY A 45 3.60 -4.69 5.31
C GLY A 45 4.86 -4.05 5.88
N ASN A 46 5.91 -4.86 6.03
CA ASN A 46 7.21 -4.43 6.52
C ASN A 46 8.15 -4.12 5.36
N PRO A 47 8.95 -3.04 5.44
CA PRO A 47 9.95 -2.74 4.42
C PRO A 47 11.10 -3.75 4.43
N GLY A 48 11.73 -3.96 3.27
CA GLY A 48 13.01 -4.64 3.14
C GLY A 48 14.15 -3.63 3.12
N ASN A 49 15.08 -3.74 4.08
CA ASN A 49 16.24 -2.87 4.16
C ASN A 49 17.39 -3.42 3.31
N ILE A 50 18.12 -2.53 2.63
CA ILE A 50 19.30 -2.90 1.86
C ILE A 50 20.54 -2.18 2.37
N ASN A 51 21.61 -2.95 2.58
CA ASN A 51 22.94 -2.43 2.90
C ASN A 51 23.90 -2.77 1.77
N VAL A 52 24.75 -1.83 1.39
CA VAL A 52 25.79 -2.02 0.37
C VAL A 52 27.13 -1.75 0.99
N GLY A 53 28.00 -2.76 1.00
CA GLY A 53 29.31 -2.64 1.67
C GLY A 53 29.22 -2.32 3.18
N GLY A 54 28.17 -2.77 3.85
CA GLY A 54 27.91 -2.49 5.27
C GLY A 54 27.27 -1.11 5.55
N VAL A 55 26.97 -0.32 4.51
CA VAL A 55 26.33 1.00 4.62
C VAL A 55 24.85 0.86 4.25
N TYR A 56 23.96 1.39 5.10
CA TYR A 56 22.52 1.42 4.80
C TYR A 56 22.25 2.26 3.55
N ALA A 57 21.82 1.59 2.49
CA ALA A 57 21.56 2.21 1.19
C ALA A 57 20.11 2.68 1.02
N GLY A 58 19.16 2.04 1.69
CA GLY A 58 17.75 2.39 1.57
C GLY A 58 16.82 1.26 1.95
N GLN A 59 15.55 1.41 1.58
CA GLN A 59 14.51 0.41 1.84
C GLN A 59 13.57 0.28 0.66
N VAL A 60 13.02 -0.93 0.48
CA VAL A 60 11.94 -1.19 -0.47
C VAL A 60 10.64 -1.46 0.27
N GLU A 61 9.57 -0.84 -0.17
CA GLU A 61 8.23 -0.91 0.40
C GLU A 61 7.22 -1.31 -0.67
N GLN A 62 6.21 -2.07 -0.27
CA GLN A 62 5.05 -2.30 -1.11
C GLN A 62 4.04 -1.18 -0.89
N GLN A 63 3.56 -0.58 -1.98
CA GLN A 63 2.51 0.45 -1.95
C GLN A 63 1.23 -0.07 -2.58
N TYR A 64 0.10 0.25 -1.95
CA TYR A 64 -1.25 0.00 -2.43
C TYR A 64 -1.98 1.33 -2.62
N ASP A 65 -2.67 1.50 -3.75
CA ASP A 65 -3.33 2.77 -4.08
C ASP A 65 -4.74 2.94 -3.49
N GLY A 66 -5.23 1.95 -2.73
CA GLY A 66 -6.60 1.96 -2.22
C GLY A 66 -7.68 1.67 -3.27
N CYS A 67 -7.29 1.47 -4.53
CA CYS A 67 -8.18 1.23 -5.68
C CYS A 67 -7.92 -0.09 -6.40
N GLY A 68 -7.12 -0.97 -5.81
CA GLY A 68 -6.87 -2.31 -6.35
C GLY A 68 -5.57 -2.48 -7.11
N TYR A 69 -4.62 -1.54 -6.96
CA TYR A 69 -3.31 -1.64 -7.59
C TYR A 69 -2.19 -1.63 -6.57
N VAL A 70 -1.11 -2.34 -6.90
CA VAL A 70 0.11 -2.46 -6.10
C VAL A 70 1.32 -2.07 -6.93
N ARG A 71 2.34 -1.49 -6.28
CA ARG A 71 3.67 -1.24 -6.86
C ARG A 71 4.76 -1.42 -5.81
N ALA A 72 6.00 -1.51 -6.26
CA ALA A 72 7.17 -1.36 -5.41
C ALA A 72 7.62 0.11 -5.38
N HIS A 73 8.03 0.56 -4.21
CA HIS A 73 8.67 1.84 -3.96
C HIS A 73 10.01 1.57 -3.29
N PHE A 74 11.09 2.03 -3.88
CA PHE A 74 12.41 2.02 -3.26
C PHE A 74 12.83 3.45 -2.93
N GLN A 75 13.24 3.66 -1.69
CA GLN A 75 13.76 4.93 -1.23
C GLN A 75 15.22 4.78 -0.80
N TYR A 76 16.12 5.49 -1.47
CA TYR A 76 17.49 5.60 -1.02
C TYR A 76 17.57 6.34 0.33
N SER A 77 18.45 5.88 1.23
CA SER A 77 18.80 6.70 2.37
C SER A 77 19.46 8.01 1.86
N HIS A 78 19.12 9.12 2.51
CA HIS A 78 19.62 10.43 2.08
C HIS A 78 21.14 10.51 2.05
N SER A 79 21.80 9.94 3.07
CA SER A 79 23.27 9.91 3.14
C SER A 79 23.90 9.05 2.04
N TYR A 80 23.31 7.91 1.73
CA TYR A 80 23.80 7.04 0.66
C TYR A 80 23.63 7.71 -0.70
N TRP A 81 22.47 8.28 -0.95
CA TRP A 81 22.15 9.00 -2.18
C TRP A 81 23.12 10.17 -2.43
N LEU A 82 23.35 11.03 -1.43
CA LEU A 82 24.30 12.15 -1.54
C LEU A 82 25.75 11.67 -1.75
N GLY A 83 26.16 10.62 -1.06
CA GLY A 83 27.55 10.11 -1.13
C GLY A 83 27.91 9.42 -2.45
N HIS A 84 26.90 9.07 -3.26
CA HIS A 84 27.09 8.36 -4.53
C HIS A 84 26.65 9.19 -5.75
N SER A 85 26.33 10.46 -5.57
CA SER A 85 26.03 11.41 -6.65
C SER A 85 27.14 11.40 -7.69
N GLY A 86 26.79 11.29 -8.96
CA GLY A 86 27.73 11.20 -10.08
C GLY A 86 28.30 9.80 -10.35
N THR A 87 27.88 8.77 -9.62
CA THR A 87 28.25 7.37 -9.90
C THR A 87 27.09 6.62 -10.54
N ALA A 88 27.37 5.72 -11.49
CA ALA A 88 26.36 4.92 -12.18
C ALA A 88 25.81 3.81 -11.24
N TRP A 89 24.89 4.17 -10.39
CA TRP A 89 24.14 3.23 -9.56
C TRP A 89 22.71 3.14 -10.08
N SER A 90 22.16 1.95 -10.12
CA SER A 90 20.77 1.77 -10.49
C SER A 90 20.07 0.87 -9.47
N ALA A 91 18.94 1.33 -8.94
CA ALA A 91 18.02 0.48 -8.18
C ALA A 91 16.91 0.02 -9.11
N HIS A 92 16.62 -1.28 -9.06
CA HIS A 92 15.54 -1.88 -9.84
C HIS A 92 14.46 -2.41 -8.89
N PRO A 93 13.55 -1.55 -8.39
CA PRO A 93 12.41 -2.03 -7.62
C PRO A 93 11.43 -2.75 -8.53
N CYS A 94 10.98 -3.91 -8.08
CA CYS A 94 9.96 -4.72 -8.74
C CYS A 94 8.88 -5.11 -7.74
N VAL A 95 7.64 -5.18 -8.18
CA VAL A 95 6.59 -5.91 -7.48
C VAL A 95 6.43 -7.28 -8.14
N GLN A 96 6.35 -8.32 -7.33
CA GLN A 96 6.27 -9.71 -7.80
C GLN A 96 5.22 -10.52 -7.04
N THR A 97 4.74 -11.60 -7.68
CA THR A 97 3.86 -12.60 -7.07
C THR A 97 4.64 -13.82 -6.60
N LEU A 98 4.03 -14.69 -5.78
CA LEU A 98 4.62 -15.97 -5.35
C LEU A 98 5.11 -16.84 -6.52
N ASN A 99 4.47 -16.75 -7.67
CA ASN A 99 4.82 -17.54 -8.86
C ASN A 99 5.70 -16.76 -9.85
N TYR A 100 6.18 -15.56 -9.45
CA TYR A 100 6.96 -14.65 -10.30
C TYR A 100 6.27 -14.26 -11.61
N VAL A 101 4.95 -14.42 -11.70
CA VAL A 101 4.13 -14.03 -12.84
C VAL A 101 3.53 -12.66 -12.57
N GLY A 102 3.53 -11.77 -13.57
CA GLY A 102 2.91 -10.44 -13.44
C GLY A 102 3.79 -9.39 -12.79
N GLN A 103 5.10 -9.56 -12.83
CA GLN A 103 6.04 -8.57 -12.31
C GLN A 103 5.97 -7.24 -13.04
N ALA A 104 6.03 -6.16 -12.30
CA ALA A 104 6.32 -4.83 -12.83
C ALA A 104 7.59 -4.30 -12.17
N CYS A 105 8.57 -3.95 -12.99
CA CYS A 105 9.84 -3.41 -12.55
C CYS A 105 10.01 -1.97 -13.03
N ALA A 106 10.76 -1.16 -12.29
CA ALA A 106 11.31 0.07 -12.83
C ALA A 106 12.46 -0.24 -13.77
N SER A 107 12.62 0.54 -14.83
CA SER A 107 13.90 0.67 -15.52
C SER A 107 14.82 1.42 -14.56
N GLY A 108 15.94 0.80 -14.17
CA GLY A 108 16.80 1.36 -13.14
C GLY A 108 17.16 2.82 -13.37
N ASP A 109 17.00 3.61 -12.32
CA ASP A 109 17.48 4.99 -12.30
C ASP A 109 18.90 5.03 -11.75
N THR A 110 19.71 5.90 -12.31
CA THR A 110 21.05 6.21 -11.78
C THR A 110 20.91 7.01 -10.48
N VAL A 111 21.93 7.01 -9.64
CA VAL A 111 21.94 7.76 -8.37
C VAL A 111 21.83 9.28 -8.57
N ASP A 112 22.06 9.78 -9.77
CA ASP A 112 21.70 11.15 -10.15
C ASP A 112 20.20 11.36 -10.38
N GLY A 113 19.41 10.26 -10.33
CA GLY A 113 17.95 10.29 -10.35
C GLY A 113 17.34 10.68 -8.99
N PRO A 114 16.01 10.62 -8.90
CA PRO A 114 15.30 10.93 -7.67
C PRO A 114 15.68 9.95 -6.55
N GLN A 115 15.57 10.41 -5.30
CA GLN A 115 15.78 9.57 -4.11
C GLN A 115 14.76 8.41 -4.05
N ASP A 116 13.59 8.60 -4.64
CA ASP A 116 12.49 7.65 -4.67
C ASP A 116 12.32 7.05 -6.07
N VAL A 117 12.35 5.72 -6.15
CA VAL A 117 12.22 4.95 -7.40
C VAL A 117 11.01 4.04 -7.31
N TYR A 118 10.20 3.98 -8.36
CA TYR A 118 8.95 3.24 -8.37
C TYR A 118 8.88 2.24 -9.51
N SER A 119 8.30 1.07 -9.25
CA SER A 119 7.83 0.19 -10.33
C SER A 119 6.54 0.71 -10.95
N GLY A 120 6.10 0.11 -12.06
CA GLY A 120 4.74 0.29 -12.56
C GLY A 120 3.69 -0.24 -11.58
N TRP A 121 2.47 0.31 -11.67
CA TRP A 121 1.31 -0.20 -10.97
C TRP A 121 0.78 -1.47 -11.64
N VAL A 122 0.39 -2.48 -10.85
CA VAL A 122 -0.27 -3.71 -11.34
C VAL A 122 -1.54 -3.99 -10.54
N PRO A 123 -2.60 -4.52 -11.18
CA PRO A 123 -3.82 -4.90 -10.46
C PRO A 123 -3.52 -6.05 -9.48
N ILE A 124 -3.97 -5.95 -8.22
CA ILE A 124 -3.74 -7.00 -7.21
C ILE A 124 -4.35 -8.35 -7.62
N HIS A 125 -5.49 -8.33 -8.33
CA HIS A 125 -6.18 -9.52 -8.79
C HIS A 125 -5.64 -10.09 -10.12
N SER A 126 -4.51 -9.58 -10.62
CA SER A 126 -3.85 -10.18 -11.80
C SER A 126 -3.07 -11.45 -11.47
N ALA A 127 -2.97 -11.81 -10.19
CA ALA A 127 -2.32 -13.04 -9.70
C ALA A 127 -3.30 -13.90 -8.89
N ASN A 128 -3.01 -15.20 -8.81
CA ASN A 128 -3.71 -16.13 -7.94
C ASN A 128 -2.68 -17.05 -7.25
N PRO A 129 -2.53 -16.96 -5.92
CA PRO A 129 -3.24 -16.09 -5.00
C PRO A 129 -2.85 -14.60 -5.14
N ASP A 130 -3.76 -13.69 -4.70
CA ASP A 130 -3.52 -12.24 -4.62
C ASP A 130 -2.47 -11.92 -3.54
N THR A 131 -1.23 -12.33 -3.80
CA THR A 131 -0.12 -12.23 -2.85
C THR A 131 1.07 -11.61 -3.54
N TRP A 132 1.51 -10.49 -3.03
CA TRP A 132 2.52 -9.64 -3.64
C TRP A 132 3.65 -9.30 -2.68
N GLN A 133 4.83 -9.05 -3.23
CA GLN A 133 6.02 -8.58 -2.53
C GLN A 133 6.71 -7.51 -3.35
N ALA A 134 7.15 -6.44 -2.69
CA ALA A 134 8.07 -5.49 -3.29
C ALA A 134 9.51 -5.94 -3.03
N ILE A 135 10.31 -5.98 -4.07
CA ILE A 135 11.74 -6.29 -4.02
C ILE A 135 12.55 -5.18 -4.69
N VAL A 136 13.82 -5.08 -4.35
CA VAL A 136 14.77 -4.23 -5.05
C VAL A 136 16.04 -5.00 -5.32
N THR A 137 16.61 -4.79 -6.51
CA THR A 137 17.95 -5.26 -6.89
C THR A 137 18.85 -4.07 -7.11
N ILE A 138 20.05 -4.08 -6.52
CA ILE A 138 21.10 -3.10 -6.75
C ILE A 138 22.30 -3.85 -7.33
N PRO A 139 22.84 -3.49 -8.54
CA PRO A 139 23.85 -4.26 -9.24
C PRO A 139 25.17 -4.19 -8.56
N TYR A 140 25.63 -3.67 -7.64
CA TYR A 140 26.98 -3.64 -7.07
C TYR A 140 27.00 -4.00 -5.58
N GLY A 141 27.25 -5.27 -5.28
CA GLY A 141 27.62 -5.74 -3.94
C GLY A 141 26.50 -6.28 -3.07
N CYS A 142 25.27 -5.80 -3.19
CA CYS A 142 24.10 -6.40 -2.58
C CYS A 142 23.10 -6.76 -3.66
N SER A 143 22.80 -8.03 -3.79
CA SER A 143 22.01 -8.46 -4.93
C SER A 143 20.53 -8.13 -4.77
N GLN A 144 19.95 -8.25 -3.57
CA GLN A 144 18.49 -8.11 -3.44
C GLN A 144 18.04 -7.87 -1.99
N ALA A 145 16.99 -7.08 -1.82
CA ALA A 145 16.19 -7.02 -0.59
C ALA A 145 14.72 -7.07 -0.93
N GLY A 146 13.90 -7.58 -0.04
CA GLY A 146 12.45 -7.64 -0.18
C GLY A 146 11.73 -7.22 1.07
N GLY A 147 10.68 -6.43 0.90
CA GLY A 147 9.69 -6.21 1.94
C GLY A 147 8.91 -7.50 2.23
N SER A 148 7.98 -7.45 3.16
CA SER A 148 7.14 -8.62 3.42
C SER A 148 6.25 -8.96 2.23
N TRP A 149 5.97 -10.26 2.05
CA TRP A 149 4.81 -10.71 1.29
C TRP A 149 3.54 -10.18 1.95
N HIS A 150 2.60 -9.76 1.14
CA HIS A 150 1.26 -9.36 1.60
C HIS A 150 0.18 -10.12 0.84
N ALA A 151 -0.69 -10.83 1.60
CA ALA A 151 -1.86 -11.49 1.04
C ALA A 151 -3.08 -10.58 1.14
N TYR A 152 -3.55 -10.05 0.03
CA TYR A 152 -4.71 -9.14 0.00
C TYR A 152 -6.03 -9.80 0.42
N ALA A 153 -6.14 -11.13 0.32
CA ALA A 153 -7.32 -11.86 0.73
C ALA A 153 -7.58 -11.82 2.26
N ASN A 154 -6.53 -11.70 3.08
CA ASN A 154 -6.66 -11.78 4.55
C ASN A 154 -5.75 -10.80 5.31
N GLY A 155 -4.97 -9.98 4.62
CA GLY A 155 -4.08 -8.98 5.22
C GLY A 155 -2.81 -9.53 5.89
N ALA A 156 -2.47 -10.82 5.69
CA ALA A 156 -1.28 -11.43 6.29
C ALA A 156 0.02 -10.89 5.67
N ASN A 157 1.05 -10.70 6.51
CA ASN A 157 2.38 -10.28 6.10
C ASN A 157 3.44 -11.27 6.62
N TRP A 158 4.46 -11.59 5.82
CA TRP A 158 5.58 -12.45 6.22
C TRP A 158 6.78 -12.32 5.28
N GLY A 159 7.94 -12.77 5.73
CA GLY A 159 9.09 -13.09 4.90
C GLY A 159 9.83 -11.90 4.28
N GLU A 160 9.93 -10.79 5.00
CA GLU A 160 10.88 -9.73 4.67
C GLU A 160 12.32 -10.24 4.78
N TYR A 161 13.20 -9.77 3.90
CA TYR A 161 14.60 -10.19 3.90
C TYR A 161 15.54 -9.09 3.40
N SER A 162 16.80 -9.22 3.82
CA SER A 162 17.93 -8.47 3.30
C SER A 162 19.04 -9.45 2.95
N SER A 163 19.58 -9.36 1.76
CA SER A 163 20.57 -10.31 1.23
C SER A 163 22.00 -9.75 1.26
N CYS A 164 22.29 -8.87 2.21
CA CYS A 164 23.65 -8.35 2.39
C CYS A 164 24.20 -8.50 3.80
#